data_9d44301106ec95fb89e115ee36e8a222
#
_entry.id   9d44301106ec95fb89e115ee36e8a222
#
_cell.length_a   1.000
_cell.length_b   1.000
_cell.length_c   1.000
_cell.angle_alpha   90.00
_cell.angle_beta   90.00
_cell.angle_gamma   90.00
#
_symmetry.space_group_name_H-M   'P 1'
#
loop_
_entity.id
_entity.type
_entity.pdbx_description
1 polymer ?
#
loop_
_entity_poly.entity_id
_entity_poly.type
_entity_poly.pdbx_seq_one_letter_code
_entity_poly.pdbx_strand_id
1 'polypeptide(L)'
;MGKRGKTGMTKRLLALVTVILLAALVLAPAASAATTECATKYPIVLVHGAGFRDMNVVISYWGRIPAYLQERGAKVYYGNTDGWCTIEQGAADLKAAVEKALAATKAEKVNIIAHSKGGLEARYMISSLGMAGKVASLTTISTPHRGSKTMDSIVGMIPDFALRGIGLMGNAVRFVWGDRHPDFYAGVKSLGTANMAQFNQKNPDQAGVYYQSFAGELPTGSHDVILAITRQAIVDIEGANDGMVGVESAKWTNFRGVLRGAAGRGVSHLDEADFRRADFEIEPILGATTIRGFYAAVAADLKQKGY
;
A
#
# COMPACT_ATOMS: atom_id res chain seq x y z
N MET A 1 -2.60 -37.60 -69.69
CA MET A 1 -1.57 -36.92 -68.88
C MET A 1 -2.27 -35.96 -67.92
N GLY A 2 -2.23 -36.14 -66.55
CA GLY A 2 -2.85 -35.13 -65.69
C GLY A 2 -3.31 -35.57 -64.30
N LYS A 3 -2.87 -36.70 -63.75
CA LYS A 3 -3.28 -37.09 -62.35
C LYS A 3 -2.13 -37.16 -61.30
N ARG A 4 -0.86 -37.00 -61.69
CA ARG A 4 0.29 -37.10 -60.75
C ARG A 4 0.64 -35.79 -59.98
N GLY A 5 0.10 -34.64 -60.35
CA GLY A 5 0.48 -33.34 -59.72
C GLY A 5 -0.30 -33.02 -58.44
N LYS A 6 -1.56 -33.45 -58.31
CA LYS A 6 -2.43 -33.05 -57.19
C LYS A 6 -2.14 -33.75 -55.86
N THR A 7 -1.66 -35.01 -55.91
CA THR A 7 -1.34 -35.81 -54.68
C THR A 7 -0.06 -35.34 -53.99
N GLY A 8 0.90 -34.78 -54.73
CA GLY A 8 2.15 -34.24 -54.14
C GLY A 8 1.97 -32.92 -53.40
N MET A 9 1.09 -32.05 -53.89
CA MET A 9 0.80 -30.76 -53.31
C MET A 9 0.01 -30.90 -52.00
N THR A 10 -0.96 -31.83 -51.97
CA THR A 10 -1.77 -32.12 -50.77
C THR A 10 -0.91 -32.67 -49.62
N LYS A 11 0.03 -33.60 -49.91
CA LYS A 11 0.96 -34.13 -48.92
C LYS A 11 1.91 -33.08 -48.39
N ARG A 12 2.41 -32.17 -49.23
CA ARG A 12 3.29 -31.03 -48.77
C ARG A 12 2.52 -30.03 -47.93
N LEU A 13 1.29 -29.75 -48.27
CA LEU A 13 0.43 -28.85 -47.46
C LEU A 13 0.10 -29.46 -46.08
N LEU A 14 -0.21 -30.75 -46.06
CA LEU A 14 -0.47 -31.49 -44.81
C LEU A 14 0.77 -31.53 -43.89
N ALA A 15 1.95 -31.79 -44.46
CA ALA A 15 3.20 -31.73 -43.73
C ALA A 15 3.53 -30.37 -43.17
N LEU A 16 3.27 -29.28 -43.94
CA LEU A 16 3.47 -27.92 -43.50
C LEU A 16 2.53 -27.53 -42.37
N VAL A 17 1.25 -27.89 -42.44
CA VAL A 17 0.25 -27.67 -41.41
C VAL A 17 0.61 -28.46 -40.13
N THR A 18 1.10 -29.68 -40.25
CA THR A 18 1.54 -30.51 -39.11
C THR A 18 2.78 -29.89 -38.42
N VAL A 19 3.73 -29.34 -39.19
CA VAL A 19 4.91 -28.67 -38.63
C VAL A 19 4.51 -27.35 -37.94
N ILE A 20 3.57 -26.58 -38.49
CA ILE A 20 3.06 -25.35 -37.86
C ILE A 20 2.31 -25.68 -36.57
N LEU A 21 1.49 -26.73 -36.55
CA LEU A 21 0.78 -27.17 -35.34
C LEU A 21 1.73 -27.69 -34.26
N LEU A 22 2.78 -28.41 -34.63
CA LEU A 22 3.82 -28.88 -33.70
C LEU A 22 4.66 -27.71 -33.19
N ALA A 23 5.00 -26.73 -34.03
CA ALA A 23 5.69 -25.51 -33.61
C ALA A 23 4.83 -24.66 -32.68
N ALA A 24 3.53 -24.57 -32.92
CA ALA A 24 2.59 -23.87 -32.03
C ALA A 24 2.46 -24.57 -30.66
N LEU A 25 2.58 -25.90 -30.59
CA LEU A 25 2.58 -26.64 -29.32
C LEU A 25 3.87 -26.45 -28.52
N VAL A 26 5.01 -26.24 -29.18
CA VAL A 26 6.32 -26.02 -28.53
C VAL A 26 6.50 -24.60 -28.08
N LEU A 27 5.79 -23.64 -28.71
CA LEU A 27 5.80 -22.20 -28.37
C LEU A 27 4.68 -21.80 -27.40
N ALA A 28 3.85 -22.73 -26.95
CA ALA A 28 2.94 -22.43 -25.84
C ALA A 28 3.78 -22.10 -24.62
N PRO A 29 3.71 -20.87 -24.07
CA PRO A 29 4.42 -20.56 -22.85
C PRO A 29 3.96 -21.58 -21.81
N ALA A 30 4.91 -22.29 -21.19
CA ALA A 30 4.60 -23.16 -20.07
C ALA A 30 3.80 -22.30 -19.08
N ALA A 31 2.53 -22.64 -18.89
CA ALA A 31 1.72 -21.97 -17.87
C ALA A 31 2.46 -22.17 -16.56
N SER A 32 3.16 -21.13 -16.10
CA SER A 32 3.78 -21.12 -14.78
C SER A 32 2.66 -21.49 -13.81
N ALA A 33 2.84 -22.57 -13.08
CA ALA A 33 1.87 -22.97 -12.07
C ALA A 33 1.64 -21.75 -11.18
N ALA A 34 0.42 -21.24 -11.16
CA ALA A 34 0.07 -20.06 -10.37
C ALA A 34 0.48 -20.36 -8.92
N THR A 35 1.42 -19.61 -8.40
CA THR A 35 1.85 -19.78 -7.01
C THR A 35 0.71 -19.35 -6.10
N THR A 36 0.50 -20.08 -5.01
CA THR A 36 -0.54 -19.74 -4.01
C THR A 36 0.07 -19.13 -2.76
N GLU A 37 1.29 -18.64 -2.88
CA GLU A 37 2.09 -18.09 -1.77
C GLU A 37 1.31 -17.03 -0.98
N CYS A 38 0.66 -16.10 -1.67
CA CYS A 38 -0.12 -15.00 -1.08
C CYS A 38 -1.63 -15.30 -0.98
N ALA A 39 -2.05 -16.57 -1.19
CA ALA A 39 -3.45 -16.97 -1.07
C ALA A 39 -3.87 -17.04 0.41
N THR A 40 -4.07 -15.87 1.03
CA THR A 40 -4.56 -15.73 2.41
C THR A 40 -6.00 -16.23 2.54
N LYS A 41 -6.40 -16.65 3.74
CA LYS A 41 -7.77 -17.08 4.04
C LYS A 41 -8.79 -15.98 3.74
N TYR A 42 -8.44 -14.74 4.07
CA TYR A 42 -9.30 -13.57 3.89
C TYR A 42 -8.71 -12.65 2.80
N PRO A 43 -9.55 -11.93 2.04
CA PRO A 43 -9.04 -10.99 1.03
C PRO A 43 -8.20 -9.88 1.67
N ILE A 44 -7.24 -9.37 0.91
CA ILE A 44 -6.37 -8.27 1.33
C ILE A 44 -6.99 -6.95 0.84
N VAL A 45 -7.15 -5.99 1.75
CA VAL A 45 -7.53 -4.61 1.42
C VAL A 45 -6.30 -3.73 1.60
N LEU A 46 -5.83 -3.12 0.50
CA LEU A 46 -4.75 -2.14 0.50
C LEU A 46 -5.32 -0.75 0.80
N VAL A 47 -4.77 -0.06 1.80
CA VAL A 47 -5.23 1.27 2.22
C VAL A 47 -4.10 2.28 2.06
N HIS A 48 -4.23 3.17 1.07
CA HIS A 48 -3.23 4.18 0.76
C HIS A 48 -3.14 5.26 1.83
N GLY A 49 -2.06 6.04 1.78
CA GLY A 49 -1.83 7.20 2.66
C GLY A 49 -2.42 8.49 2.11
N ALA A 50 -1.96 9.60 2.69
CA ALA A 50 -2.30 10.93 2.21
C ALA A 50 -1.75 11.20 0.81
N GLY A 51 -2.35 12.14 0.11
CA GLY A 51 -1.87 12.67 -1.17
C GLY A 51 -2.64 12.17 -2.38
N PHE A 52 -2.60 10.89 -2.70
CA PHE A 52 -3.20 10.37 -3.93
C PHE A 52 -4.13 9.21 -3.62
N ARG A 53 -5.30 9.22 -4.23
CA ARG A 53 -6.15 8.04 -4.29
C ARG A 53 -5.56 7.04 -5.29
N ASP A 54 -5.92 5.79 -5.15
CA ASP A 54 -5.60 4.77 -6.13
C ASP A 54 -6.49 4.96 -7.38
N MET A 55 -6.01 5.80 -8.28
CA MET A 55 -6.70 6.09 -9.55
C MET A 55 -6.16 5.12 -10.60
N ASN A 56 -6.86 4.03 -10.81
CA ASN A 56 -6.49 2.88 -11.62
C ASN A 56 -6.05 3.14 -13.08
N VAL A 57 -6.10 4.37 -13.58
CA VAL A 57 -5.85 4.65 -15.01
C VAL A 57 -4.57 5.43 -15.26
N VAL A 58 -4.19 6.37 -14.39
CA VAL A 58 -3.04 7.26 -14.62
C VAL A 58 -2.02 7.20 -13.49
N ILE A 59 -2.49 7.16 -12.24
CA ILE A 59 -1.63 7.11 -11.05
C ILE A 59 -2.10 5.94 -10.18
N SER A 60 -1.26 4.91 -10.05
CA SER A 60 -1.47 3.85 -9.08
C SER A 60 -0.59 4.13 -7.87
N TYR A 61 -1.21 4.38 -6.72
CA TYR A 61 -0.51 4.57 -5.45
C TYR A 61 0.40 3.38 -5.12
N TRP A 62 -0.09 2.18 -5.35
CA TRP A 62 0.54 0.92 -5.01
C TRP A 62 1.47 0.35 -6.09
N GLY A 63 1.76 1.15 -7.13
CA GLY A 63 2.66 0.73 -8.20
C GLY A 63 2.33 -0.65 -8.78
N ARG A 64 3.26 -1.60 -8.62
CA ARG A 64 3.15 -2.99 -9.12
C ARG A 64 2.76 -3.99 -8.03
N ILE A 65 2.62 -3.55 -6.76
CA ILE A 65 2.33 -4.42 -5.61
C ILE A 65 1.05 -5.23 -5.80
N PRO A 66 -0.10 -4.65 -6.22
CA PRO A 66 -1.34 -5.40 -6.33
C PRO A 66 -1.25 -6.56 -7.33
N ALA A 67 -0.70 -6.30 -8.52
CA ALA A 67 -0.50 -7.32 -9.55
C ALA A 67 0.44 -8.44 -9.04
N TYR A 68 1.54 -8.06 -8.39
CA TYR A 68 2.51 -9.00 -7.84
C TYR A 68 1.90 -9.94 -6.79
N LEU A 69 1.00 -9.42 -5.94
CA LEU A 69 0.26 -10.22 -4.96
C LEU A 69 -0.79 -11.12 -5.64
N GLN A 70 -1.52 -10.60 -6.63
CA GLN A 70 -2.55 -11.34 -7.37
C GLN A 70 -1.96 -12.51 -8.16
N GLU A 71 -0.83 -12.31 -8.83
CA GLU A 71 -0.08 -13.38 -9.51
C GLU A 71 0.32 -14.52 -8.57
N ARG A 72 0.39 -14.24 -7.25
CA ARG A 72 0.72 -15.18 -6.18
C ARG A 72 -0.51 -15.67 -5.39
N GLY A 73 -1.70 -15.47 -5.94
CA GLY A 73 -2.94 -16.02 -5.44
C GLY A 73 -3.71 -15.14 -4.45
N ALA A 74 -3.26 -13.93 -4.15
CA ALA A 74 -4.00 -13.02 -3.28
C ALA A 74 -5.27 -12.47 -3.96
N LYS A 75 -6.34 -12.30 -3.17
CA LYS A 75 -7.51 -11.50 -3.57
C LYS A 75 -7.34 -10.09 -3.04
N VAL A 76 -7.04 -9.14 -3.92
CA VAL A 76 -6.69 -7.77 -3.55
C VAL A 76 -7.83 -6.80 -3.84
N TYR A 77 -8.17 -5.98 -2.85
CA TYR A 77 -9.13 -4.89 -2.89
C TYR A 77 -8.47 -3.59 -2.41
N TYR A 78 -9.13 -2.45 -2.61
CA TYR A 78 -8.61 -1.13 -2.26
C TYR A 78 -9.53 -0.43 -1.28
N GLY A 79 -8.94 0.27 -0.30
CA GLY A 79 -9.67 1.10 0.67
C GLY A 79 -10.33 2.31 0.02
N ASN A 80 -9.69 2.87 -1.02
CA ASN A 80 -10.23 3.95 -1.85
C ASN A 80 -10.77 5.14 -1.04
N THR A 81 -10.04 5.52 0.00
CA THR A 81 -10.33 6.68 0.84
C THR A 81 -9.96 7.98 0.12
N ASP A 82 -10.39 9.13 0.62
CA ASP A 82 -9.96 10.40 0.06
C ASP A 82 -8.49 10.69 0.43
N GLY A 83 -7.73 11.28 -0.50
CA GLY A 83 -6.30 11.53 -0.31
C GLY A 83 -6.01 12.53 0.81
N TRP A 84 -6.87 13.55 0.95
CA TRP A 84 -6.80 14.54 2.03
C TRP A 84 -8.18 14.76 2.65
N CYS A 85 -8.46 14.03 3.69
CA CYS A 85 -9.65 14.16 4.53
C CYS A 85 -9.25 13.94 5.99
N THR A 86 -10.17 14.13 6.92
CA THR A 86 -9.95 13.73 8.31
C THR A 86 -9.80 12.21 8.43
N ILE A 87 -9.20 11.75 9.53
CA ILE A 87 -9.06 10.32 9.80
C ILE A 87 -10.45 9.65 9.89
N GLU A 88 -11.40 10.33 10.51
CA GLU A 88 -12.77 9.86 10.69
C GLU A 88 -13.50 9.67 9.37
N GLN A 89 -13.35 10.64 8.46
CA GLN A 89 -13.96 10.56 7.13
C GLN A 89 -13.33 9.45 6.30
N GLY A 90 -11.99 9.35 6.28
CA GLY A 90 -11.28 8.28 5.59
C GLY A 90 -11.64 6.89 6.16
N ALA A 91 -11.83 6.79 7.47
CA ALA A 91 -12.29 5.55 8.11
C ALA A 91 -13.72 5.16 7.71
N ALA A 92 -14.62 6.13 7.53
CA ALA A 92 -15.97 5.87 7.04
C ALA A 92 -15.97 5.36 5.59
N ASP A 93 -15.14 5.97 4.74
CA ASP A 93 -14.92 5.51 3.37
C ASP A 93 -14.34 4.09 3.33
N LEU A 94 -13.33 3.83 4.16
CA LEU A 94 -12.71 2.51 4.29
C LEU A 94 -13.71 1.45 4.76
N LYS A 95 -14.57 1.79 5.72
CA LYS A 95 -15.65 0.89 6.17
C LYS A 95 -16.52 0.46 5.00
N ALA A 96 -16.99 1.39 4.18
CA ALA A 96 -17.81 1.09 3.01
C ALA A 96 -17.04 0.21 1.99
N ALA A 97 -15.74 0.46 1.79
CA ALA A 97 -14.91 -0.36 0.91
C ALA A 97 -14.73 -1.79 1.44
N VAL A 98 -14.48 -1.95 2.74
CA VAL A 98 -14.37 -3.26 3.41
C VAL A 98 -15.68 -4.03 3.32
N GLU A 99 -16.83 -3.40 3.60
CA GLU A 99 -18.15 -4.02 3.48
C GLU A 99 -18.42 -4.50 2.05
N LYS A 100 -18.03 -3.71 1.05
CA LYS A 100 -18.11 -4.10 -0.38
C LYS A 100 -17.21 -5.29 -0.71
N ALA A 101 -15.97 -5.32 -0.20
CA ALA A 101 -15.06 -6.44 -0.40
C ALA A 101 -15.58 -7.73 0.24
N LEU A 102 -16.14 -7.65 1.46
CA LEU A 102 -16.76 -8.78 2.16
C LEU A 102 -17.98 -9.31 1.38
N ALA A 103 -18.85 -8.43 0.88
CA ALA A 103 -20.00 -8.83 0.08
C ALA A 103 -19.58 -9.52 -1.24
N ALA A 104 -18.57 -8.98 -1.92
CA ALA A 104 -18.07 -9.54 -3.19
C ALA A 104 -17.41 -10.91 -3.03
N THR A 105 -16.71 -11.13 -1.91
CA THR A 105 -15.97 -12.36 -1.65
C THR A 105 -16.72 -13.38 -0.82
N LYS A 106 -17.80 -12.98 -0.17
CA LYS A 106 -18.50 -13.74 0.87
C LYS A 106 -17.59 -14.16 2.04
N ALA A 107 -16.50 -13.44 2.23
CA ALA A 107 -15.57 -13.67 3.33
C ALA A 107 -16.16 -13.09 4.63
N GLU A 108 -15.81 -13.70 5.76
CA GLU A 108 -16.22 -13.21 7.09
C GLU A 108 -15.44 -11.99 7.54
N LYS A 109 -14.15 -11.93 7.14
CA LYS A 109 -13.18 -10.90 7.53
C LYS A 109 -12.31 -10.48 6.34
N VAL A 110 -11.53 -9.42 6.53
CA VAL A 110 -10.47 -8.99 5.62
C VAL A 110 -9.13 -8.92 6.35
N ASN A 111 -8.03 -9.01 5.62
CA ASN A 111 -6.71 -8.58 6.04
C ASN A 111 -6.48 -7.17 5.50
N ILE A 112 -5.99 -6.25 6.31
CA ILE A 112 -5.68 -4.88 5.90
C ILE A 112 -4.17 -4.70 5.88
N ILE A 113 -3.65 -4.19 4.76
CA ILE A 113 -2.29 -3.67 4.66
C ILE A 113 -2.40 -2.18 4.35
N ALA A 114 -2.01 -1.35 5.30
CA ALA A 114 -2.19 0.09 5.26
C ALA A 114 -0.84 0.81 5.27
N HIS A 115 -0.72 1.85 4.46
CA HIS A 115 0.45 2.70 4.41
C HIS A 115 0.12 4.10 4.94
N SER A 116 1.06 4.69 5.70
CA SER A 116 0.97 6.10 6.12
C SER A 116 -0.35 6.39 6.89
N LYS A 117 -1.02 7.51 6.57
CA LYS A 117 -2.32 7.92 7.13
C LYS A 117 -3.37 6.81 7.09
N GLY A 118 -3.36 5.95 6.05
CA GLY A 118 -4.32 4.85 5.92
C GLY A 118 -4.32 3.88 7.10
N GLY A 119 -3.21 3.73 7.81
CA GLY A 119 -3.15 2.93 9.04
C GLY A 119 -3.94 3.55 10.19
N LEU A 120 -4.01 4.88 10.27
CA LEU A 120 -4.84 5.58 11.26
C LEU A 120 -6.33 5.44 10.93
N GLU A 121 -6.68 5.56 9.65
CA GLU A 121 -8.06 5.33 9.17
C GLU A 121 -8.51 3.89 9.48
N ALA A 122 -7.65 2.91 9.24
CA ALA A 122 -7.93 1.51 9.57
C ALA A 122 -8.11 1.29 11.07
N ARG A 123 -7.27 1.88 11.91
CA ARG A 123 -7.40 1.79 13.38
C ARG A 123 -8.70 2.42 13.87
N TYR A 124 -9.06 3.60 13.35
CA TYR A 124 -10.33 4.26 13.68
C TYR A 124 -11.52 3.40 13.25
N MET A 125 -11.48 2.87 12.03
CA MET A 125 -12.53 1.99 11.53
C MET A 125 -12.71 0.74 12.41
N ILE A 126 -11.61 0.09 12.79
CA ILE A 126 -11.63 -1.12 13.62
C ILE A 126 -12.19 -0.82 15.00
N SER A 127 -11.70 0.24 15.66
CA SER A 127 -12.04 0.58 17.04
C SER A 127 -13.34 1.39 17.12
N SER A 128 -13.33 2.64 16.64
CA SER A 128 -14.44 3.58 16.83
C SER A 128 -15.66 3.28 15.97
N LEU A 129 -15.50 2.70 14.76
CA LEU A 129 -16.62 2.31 13.91
C LEU A 129 -17.05 0.84 14.10
N GLY A 130 -16.49 0.14 15.10
CA GLY A 130 -16.93 -1.19 15.52
C GLY A 130 -16.65 -2.32 14.52
N MET A 131 -15.65 -2.17 13.63
CA MET A 131 -15.37 -3.15 12.58
C MET A 131 -14.40 -4.28 13.00
N ALA A 132 -14.05 -4.40 14.29
CA ALA A 132 -13.13 -5.42 14.79
C ALA A 132 -13.56 -6.86 14.39
N GLY A 133 -14.84 -7.17 14.43
CA GLY A 133 -15.37 -8.46 14.02
C GLY A 133 -15.25 -8.76 12.51
N LYS A 134 -14.90 -7.76 11.70
CA LYS A 134 -14.78 -7.85 10.23
C LYS A 134 -13.33 -7.77 9.74
N VAL A 135 -12.36 -7.57 10.65
CA VAL A 135 -10.93 -7.51 10.33
C VAL A 135 -10.20 -8.67 11.02
N ALA A 136 -9.42 -9.41 10.27
CA ALA A 136 -8.58 -10.50 10.78
C ALA A 136 -7.20 -9.97 11.21
N SER A 137 -6.61 -9.11 10.38
CA SER A 137 -5.31 -8.51 10.64
C SER A 137 -5.21 -7.08 10.12
N LEU A 138 -4.39 -6.27 10.80
CA LEU A 138 -3.94 -4.96 10.36
C LEU A 138 -2.42 -4.93 10.35
N THR A 139 -1.85 -4.79 9.15
CA THR A 139 -0.43 -4.48 8.94
C THR A 139 -0.30 -3.01 8.59
N THR A 140 0.48 -2.25 9.34
CA THR A 140 0.77 -0.83 9.05
C THR A 140 2.21 -0.65 8.62
N ILE A 141 2.43 0.19 7.61
CA ILE A 141 3.74 0.51 7.06
C ILE A 141 3.88 2.03 7.12
N SER A 142 4.89 2.53 7.82
CA SER A 142 5.17 3.96 8.03
C SER A 142 3.92 4.79 8.39
N THR A 143 3.04 4.22 9.23
CA THR A 143 1.90 4.95 9.77
C THR A 143 2.34 5.81 10.95
N PRO A 144 2.03 7.12 10.97
CA PRO A 144 2.45 8.02 12.06
C PRO A 144 1.60 7.82 13.33
N HIS A 145 1.74 6.67 13.99
CA HIS A 145 0.94 6.28 15.17
C HIS A 145 1.12 7.23 16.37
N ARG A 146 2.26 7.95 16.43
CA ARG A 146 2.53 8.93 17.49
C ARG A 146 2.51 10.37 16.99
N GLY A 147 2.04 10.56 15.74
CA GLY A 147 2.06 11.86 15.08
C GLY A 147 3.45 12.26 14.61
N SER A 148 3.62 13.51 14.24
CA SER A 148 4.88 14.08 13.79
C SER A 148 5.18 15.38 14.53
N LYS A 149 6.29 15.40 15.27
CA LYS A 149 6.82 16.61 15.92
C LYS A 149 7.24 17.65 14.86
N THR A 150 7.72 17.16 13.72
CA THR A 150 8.08 18.03 12.59
C THR A 150 6.86 18.73 12.05
N MET A 151 5.73 18.02 11.91
CA MET A 151 4.47 18.62 11.50
C MET A 151 3.98 19.64 12.53
N ASP A 152 4.07 19.33 13.83
CA ASP A 152 3.74 20.27 14.91
C ASP A 152 4.55 21.57 14.78
N SER A 153 5.86 21.45 14.49
CA SER A 153 6.76 22.59 14.31
C SER A 153 6.37 23.41 13.08
N ILE A 154 6.13 22.78 11.94
CA ILE A 154 5.75 23.45 10.69
C ILE A 154 4.41 24.17 10.86
N VAL A 155 3.40 23.48 11.38
CA VAL A 155 2.06 24.03 11.60
C VAL A 155 2.11 25.17 12.61
N GLY A 156 2.94 25.04 13.66
CA GLY A 156 3.12 26.08 14.67
C GLY A 156 3.77 27.38 14.14
N MET A 157 4.53 27.30 13.04
CA MET A 157 5.14 28.49 12.40
C MET A 157 4.19 29.21 11.45
N ILE A 158 3.13 28.56 10.99
CA ILE A 158 2.18 29.14 10.03
C ILE A 158 0.97 29.70 10.79
N PRO A 159 0.63 30.99 10.65
CA PRO A 159 -0.60 31.52 11.23
C PRO A 159 -1.83 30.73 10.78
N ASP A 160 -2.75 30.45 11.70
CA ASP A 160 -3.90 29.56 11.45
C ASP A 160 -4.76 30.04 10.25
N PHE A 161 -4.94 31.35 10.07
CA PHE A 161 -5.67 31.88 8.91
C PHE A 161 -4.97 31.57 7.58
N ALA A 162 -3.63 31.57 7.56
CA ALA A 162 -2.87 31.25 6.34
C ALA A 162 -2.93 29.75 6.05
N LEU A 163 -2.83 28.90 7.08
CA LEU A 163 -2.99 27.45 6.94
C LEU A 163 -4.41 27.09 6.44
N ARG A 164 -5.45 27.78 6.91
CA ARG A 164 -6.83 27.64 6.38
C ARG A 164 -6.94 28.06 4.92
N GLY A 165 -6.28 29.16 4.53
CA GLY A 165 -6.24 29.60 3.14
C GLY A 165 -5.58 28.57 2.22
N ILE A 166 -4.43 28.02 2.63
CA ILE A 166 -3.76 26.91 1.93
C ILE A 166 -4.70 25.69 1.85
N GLY A 167 -5.40 25.39 2.94
CA GLY A 167 -6.36 24.29 3.01
C GLY A 167 -7.49 24.43 2.00
N LEU A 168 -8.08 25.61 1.86
CA LEU A 168 -9.14 25.88 0.87
C LEU A 168 -8.66 25.67 -0.57
N MET A 169 -7.46 26.14 -0.90
CA MET A 169 -6.85 25.93 -2.22
C MET A 169 -6.56 24.44 -2.45
N GLY A 170 -6.01 23.76 -1.44
CA GLY A 170 -5.77 22.31 -1.48
C GLY A 170 -7.05 21.51 -1.71
N ASN A 171 -8.13 21.85 -1.02
CA ASN A 171 -9.43 21.19 -1.18
C ASN A 171 -10.00 21.35 -2.59
N ALA A 172 -9.89 22.54 -3.19
CA ALA A 172 -10.36 22.76 -4.56
C ALA A 172 -9.59 21.87 -5.56
N VAL A 173 -8.27 21.81 -5.44
CA VAL A 173 -7.44 20.92 -6.29
C VAL A 173 -7.81 19.46 -6.06
N ARG A 174 -7.97 19.03 -4.82
CA ARG A 174 -8.28 17.65 -4.46
C ARG A 174 -9.67 17.23 -4.93
N PHE A 175 -10.66 18.12 -4.86
CA PHE A 175 -11.99 17.87 -5.40
C PHE A 175 -11.94 17.58 -6.91
N VAL A 176 -11.17 18.37 -7.67
CA VAL A 176 -10.93 18.13 -9.10
C VAL A 176 -10.23 16.79 -9.35
N TRP A 177 -9.41 16.33 -8.42
CA TRP A 177 -8.71 15.05 -8.49
C TRP A 177 -9.51 13.88 -7.91
N GLY A 178 -10.78 14.09 -7.61
CA GLY A 178 -11.75 13.04 -7.29
C GLY A 178 -11.91 12.73 -5.79
N ASP A 179 -11.34 13.53 -4.88
CA ASP A 179 -11.68 13.45 -3.46
C ASP A 179 -13.13 13.93 -3.28
N ARG A 180 -13.88 13.23 -2.45
CA ARG A 180 -15.31 13.50 -2.21
C ARG A 180 -15.54 14.50 -1.09
N HIS A 181 -14.67 14.46 -0.09
CA HIS A 181 -14.75 15.23 1.15
C HIS A 181 -13.37 15.78 1.54
N PRO A 182 -12.67 16.52 0.65
CA PRO A 182 -11.33 16.98 0.94
C PRO A 182 -11.36 17.99 2.11
N ASP A 183 -10.52 17.73 3.11
CA ASP A 183 -10.24 18.63 4.22
C ASP A 183 -8.74 18.60 4.54
N PHE A 184 -7.98 19.32 3.74
CA PHE A 184 -6.53 19.38 3.88
C PHE A 184 -6.11 19.94 5.24
N TYR A 185 -6.78 21.02 5.69
CA TYR A 185 -6.45 21.67 6.96
C TYR A 185 -6.64 20.73 8.15
N ALA A 186 -7.81 20.12 8.27
CA ALA A 186 -8.07 19.19 9.36
C ALA A 186 -7.23 17.91 9.22
N GLY A 187 -7.03 17.42 8.00
CA GLY A 187 -6.17 16.27 7.72
C GLY A 187 -4.74 16.46 8.22
N VAL A 188 -4.13 17.62 7.91
CA VAL A 188 -2.77 17.95 8.38
C VAL A 188 -2.73 18.08 9.91
N LYS A 189 -3.66 18.82 10.50
CA LYS A 189 -3.71 19.02 11.98
C LYS A 189 -3.94 17.71 12.73
N SER A 190 -4.68 16.76 12.16
CA SER A 190 -4.94 15.47 12.79
C SER A 190 -3.66 14.66 13.04
N LEU A 191 -2.58 14.92 12.28
CA LEU A 191 -1.30 14.20 12.39
C LEU A 191 -0.36 14.78 13.46
N GLY A 192 -0.75 15.84 14.16
CA GLY A 192 0.03 16.41 15.26
C GLY A 192 0.11 15.46 16.46
N THR A 193 1.21 15.55 17.22
CA THR A 193 1.49 14.63 18.33
C THR A 193 0.42 14.66 19.43
N ALA A 194 -0.10 15.84 19.79
CA ALA A 194 -1.16 15.97 20.78
C ALA A 194 -2.47 15.30 20.34
N ASN A 195 -2.83 15.45 19.06
CA ASN A 195 -4.00 14.82 18.49
C ASN A 195 -3.84 13.29 18.44
N MET A 196 -2.66 12.80 18.09
CA MET A 196 -2.39 11.36 18.06
C MET A 196 -2.37 10.73 19.45
N ALA A 197 -1.94 11.44 20.49
CA ALA A 197 -2.07 10.95 21.87
C ALA A 197 -3.54 10.71 22.25
N GLN A 198 -4.42 11.64 21.93
CA GLN A 198 -5.87 11.50 22.15
C GLN A 198 -6.49 10.40 21.27
N PHE A 199 -6.07 10.34 20.00
CA PHE A 199 -6.49 9.31 19.06
C PHE A 199 -6.16 7.92 19.61
N ASN A 200 -4.95 7.71 20.12
CA ASN A 200 -4.49 6.43 20.65
C ASN A 200 -5.29 5.98 21.87
N GLN A 201 -5.67 6.91 22.76
CA GLN A 201 -6.53 6.62 23.89
C GLN A 201 -7.94 6.17 23.47
N LYS A 202 -8.49 6.80 22.43
CA LYS A 202 -9.86 6.51 21.93
C LYS A 202 -9.91 5.28 21.03
N ASN A 203 -8.79 4.93 20.38
CA ASN A 203 -8.72 3.86 19.40
C ASN A 203 -7.66 2.81 19.80
N PRO A 204 -7.86 2.09 20.92
CA PRO A 204 -6.97 1.01 21.31
C PRO A 204 -7.10 -0.17 20.35
N ASP A 205 -6.09 -1.03 20.33
CA ASP A 205 -6.14 -2.28 19.61
C ASP A 205 -7.29 -3.16 20.12
N GLN A 206 -8.00 -3.79 19.22
CA GLN A 206 -9.18 -4.60 19.53
C GLN A 206 -8.84 -6.09 19.60
N ALA A 207 -9.39 -6.77 20.58
CA ALA A 207 -9.24 -8.22 20.70
C ALA A 207 -9.74 -8.95 19.44
N GLY A 208 -9.05 -10.01 19.05
CA GLY A 208 -9.40 -10.81 17.87
C GLY A 208 -8.92 -10.24 16.53
N VAL A 209 -8.20 -9.12 16.54
CA VAL A 209 -7.49 -8.57 15.38
C VAL A 209 -5.98 -8.74 15.61
N TYR A 210 -5.28 -9.30 14.64
CA TYR A 210 -3.82 -9.38 14.67
C TYR A 210 -3.22 -8.07 14.14
N TYR A 211 -2.39 -7.43 14.94
CA TYR A 211 -1.71 -6.19 14.58
C TYR A 211 -0.22 -6.44 14.34
N GLN A 212 0.33 -5.78 13.35
CA GLN A 212 1.78 -5.67 13.16
C GLN A 212 2.14 -4.35 12.47
N SER A 213 3.35 -3.86 12.70
CA SER A 213 3.82 -2.60 12.15
C SER A 213 5.25 -2.69 11.60
N PHE A 214 5.52 -1.88 10.59
CA PHE A 214 6.82 -1.70 9.96
C PHE A 214 7.07 -0.20 9.76
N ALA A 215 8.33 0.17 9.59
CA ALA A 215 8.75 1.52 9.24
C ALA A 215 9.69 1.47 8.04
N GLY A 216 9.91 2.59 7.37
CA GLY A 216 10.98 2.76 6.41
C GLY A 216 12.06 3.70 6.94
N GLU A 217 13.24 3.64 6.34
CA GLU A 217 14.34 4.53 6.65
C GLU A 217 15.06 5.00 5.39
N LEU A 218 15.15 6.32 5.25
CA LEU A 218 15.92 7.01 4.22
C LEU A 218 17.11 7.70 4.87
N PRO A 219 18.27 7.02 4.99
CA PRO A 219 19.43 7.56 5.73
C PRO A 219 20.01 8.81 5.07
N THR A 220 19.93 8.92 3.72
CA THR A 220 20.36 10.08 2.95
C THR A 220 19.31 10.47 1.94
N GLY A 221 19.26 11.76 1.56
CA GLY A 221 18.32 12.25 0.54
C GLY A 221 18.70 11.96 -0.91
N SER A 222 19.80 11.22 -1.16
CA SER A 222 20.41 11.09 -2.49
C SER A 222 19.53 10.42 -3.56
N HIS A 223 18.59 9.57 -3.15
CA HIS A 223 17.74 8.83 -4.07
C HIS A 223 16.32 9.38 -4.18
N ASP A 224 15.98 10.31 -3.30
CA ASP A 224 14.68 10.93 -3.26
C ASP A 224 14.80 12.44 -3.04
N VAL A 225 15.04 13.15 -4.14
CA VAL A 225 15.25 14.61 -4.11
C VAL A 225 14.03 15.34 -3.55
N ILE A 226 12.83 14.82 -3.79
CA ILE A 226 11.57 15.42 -3.32
C ILE A 226 11.49 15.32 -1.79
N LEU A 227 11.80 14.15 -1.24
CA LEU A 227 11.75 13.90 0.19
C LEU A 227 13.06 14.23 0.94
N ALA A 228 14.12 14.63 0.22
CA ALA A 228 15.40 15.01 0.84
C ALA A 228 15.23 16.19 1.82
N ILE A 229 14.44 17.18 1.44
CA ILE A 229 14.20 18.40 2.25
C ILE A 229 13.41 18.05 3.51
N THR A 230 12.29 17.35 3.34
CA THR A 230 11.45 16.93 4.48
C THR A 230 12.18 15.94 5.38
N ARG A 231 12.95 15.02 4.79
CA ARG A 231 13.81 14.09 5.54
C ARG A 231 14.75 14.84 6.47
N GLN A 232 15.44 15.87 5.98
CA GLN A 232 16.39 16.63 6.81
C GLN A 232 15.69 17.32 7.97
N ALA A 233 14.55 17.96 7.73
CA ALA A 233 13.77 18.58 8.80
C ALA A 233 13.30 17.58 9.86
N ILE A 234 12.94 16.35 9.44
CA ILE A 234 12.50 15.30 10.35
C ILE A 234 13.68 14.71 11.13
N VAL A 235 14.84 14.49 10.51
CA VAL A 235 15.99 13.86 11.19
C VAL A 235 16.49 14.70 12.36
N ASP A 236 16.43 16.01 12.23
CA ASP A 236 16.89 16.91 13.28
C ASP A 236 15.97 16.93 14.52
N ILE A 237 14.68 16.58 14.34
CA ILE A 237 13.65 16.62 15.40
C ILE A 237 13.28 15.21 15.89
N GLU A 238 13.16 14.23 14.99
CA GLU A 238 12.61 12.91 15.26
C GLU A 238 13.61 11.76 15.02
N GLY A 239 14.77 12.02 14.42
CA GLY A 239 15.77 11.01 14.10
C GLY A 239 15.48 10.26 12.79
N ALA A 240 15.79 8.95 12.78
CA ALA A 240 15.62 8.11 11.60
C ALA A 240 14.18 8.18 11.06
N ASN A 241 14.06 8.35 9.72
CA ASN A 241 12.78 8.56 9.05
C ASN A 241 12.86 8.16 7.57
N ASP A 242 11.71 8.02 6.93
CA ASP A 242 11.55 7.69 5.51
C ASP A 242 11.38 8.93 4.59
N GLY A 243 11.56 10.13 5.15
CA GLY A 243 11.33 11.41 4.48
C GLY A 243 9.98 12.05 4.81
N MET A 244 9.05 11.35 5.45
CA MET A 244 7.74 11.87 5.88
C MET A 244 7.38 11.45 7.31
N VAL A 245 7.74 10.24 7.73
CA VAL A 245 7.36 9.66 9.03
C VAL A 245 8.62 9.19 9.76
N GLY A 246 8.77 9.58 11.01
CA GLY A 246 9.82 9.10 11.89
C GLY A 246 9.64 7.62 12.26
N VAL A 247 10.73 6.86 12.29
CA VAL A 247 10.70 5.42 12.65
C VAL A 247 10.03 5.22 14.01
N GLU A 248 10.33 6.07 14.99
CA GLU A 248 9.71 5.96 16.33
C GLU A 248 8.19 6.23 16.31
N SER A 249 7.73 7.11 15.43
CA SER A 249 6.31 7.35 15.24
C SER A 249 5.60 6.18 14.56
N ALA A 250 6.28 5.48 13.66
CA ALA A 250 5.72 4.33 12.96
C ALA A 250 5.66 3.04 13.79
N LYS A 251 6.39 2.96 14.90
CA LYS A 251 6.35 1.79 15.80
C LYS A 251 5.01 1.69 16.51
N TRP A 252 4.34 0.56 16.33
CA TRP A 252 3.10 0.20 17.00
C TRP A 252 3.15 -1.26 17.43
N THR A 253 2.04 -1.79 17.92
CA THR A 253 1.92 -3.17 18.39
C THR A 253 2.59 -4.15 17.43
N ASN A 254 3.40 -5.07 17.99
CA ASN A 254 4.18 -6.06 17.26
C ASN A 254 4.99 -5.43 16.10
N PHE A 255 5.86 -4.47 16.47
CA PHE A 255 6.77 -3.86 15.51
C PHE A 255 7.78 -4.89 15.01
N ARG A 256 7.83 -5.11 13.69
CA ARG A 256 8.57 -6.22 13.08
C ARG A 256 9.83 -5.80 12.33
N GLY A 257 10.06 -4.50 12.19
CA GLY A 257 11.31 -4.04 11.62
C GLY A 257 11.20 -2.77 10.77
N VAL A 258 12.34 -2.38 10.23
CA VAL A 258 12.53 -1.20 9.41
C VAL A 258 12.94 -1.65 8.01
N LEU A 259 12.25 -1.16 6.99
CA LEU A 259 12.65 -1.30 5.59
C LEU A 259 13.86 -0.41 5.32
N ARG A 260 14.99 -1.02 4.99
CA ARG A 260 16.23 -0.35 4.62
C ARG A 260 16.64 -0.75 3.23
N GLY A 261 17.08 0.18 2.43
CA GLY A 261 17.67 -0.14 1.14
C GLY A 261 19.06 -0.72 1.29
N ALA A 262 19.38 -1.72 0.48
CA ALA A 262 20.71 -2.30 0.45
C ALA A 262 21.77 -1.26 0.04
N ALA A 263 23.02 -1.48 0.45
CA ALA A 263 24.15 -0.60 0.15
C ALA A 263 23.94 0.88 0.55
N GLY A 264 23.14 1.14 1.60
CA GLY A 264 22.92 2.50 2.12
C GLY A 264 22.00 3.38 1.28
N ARG A 265 21.31 2.82 0.27
CA ARG A 265 20.34 3.56 -0.55
C ARG A 265 19.17 4.12 0.28
N GLY A 266 18.67 3.35 1.21
CA GLY A 266 17.49 3.67 1.97
C GLY A 266 16.18 3.33 1.25
N VAL A 267 15.09 3.45 1.97
CA VAL A 267 13.71 3.29 1.47
C VAL A 267 12.95 4.55 1.84
N SER A 268 12.50 5.30 0.85
CA SER A 268 11.69 6.49 1.07
C SER A 268 10.21 6.13 1.23
N HIS A 269 9.43 7.04 1.80
CA HIS A 269 7.99 6.90 1.97
C HIS A 269 7.23 6.57 0.67
N LEU A 270 7.72 7.05 -0.49
CA LEU A 270 7.16 6.73 -1.80
C LEU A 270 7.63 5.37 -2.33
N ASP A 271 8.86 4.96 -2.00
CA ASP A 271 9.38 3.65 -2.38
C ASP A 271 8.62 2.52 -1.68
N GLU A 272 8.19 2.71 -0.44
CA GLU A 272 7.43 1.73 0.34
C GLU A 272 6.15 1.25 -0.36
N ALA A 273 5.49 2.15 -1.09
CA ALA A 273 4.30 1.85 -1.85
C ALA A 273 4.58 1.44 -3.32
N ASP A 274 5.85 1.26 -3.73
CA ASP A 274 6.27 1.08 -5.13
C ASP A 274 5.73 2.20 -6.06
N PHE A 275 5.48 3.40 -5.50
CA PHE A 275 4.85 4.50 -6.23
C PHE A 275 5.67 4.92 -7.46
N ARG A 276 6.99 4.92 -7.32
CA ARG A 276 7.94 5.24 -8.41
C ARG A 276 8.24 4.07 -9.33
N ARG A 277 7.83 2.85 -8.97
CA ARG A 277 8.14 1.61 -9.70
C ARG A 277 9.64 1.40 -9.91
N ALA A 278 10.47 1.87 -8.98
CA ALA A 278 11.91 1.67 -9.01
C ALA A 278 12.26 0.24 -8.58
N ASP A 279 13.17 -0.39 -9.30
CA ASP A 279 13.71 -1.68 -8.90
C ASP A 279 15.02 -1.46 -8.12
N PHE A 280 15.05 -1.93 -6.88
CA PHE A 280 16.19 -1.90 -6.01
C PHE A 280 16.09 -2.99 -4.94
N GLU A 281 17.21 -3.31 -4.34
CA GLU A 281 17.28 -4.26 -3.25
C GLU A 281 17.12 -3.57 -1.89
N ILE A 282 16.46 -4.27 -0.97
CA ILE A 282 16.37 -3.90 0.44
C ILE A 282 17.14 -4.92 1.30
N GLU A 283 17.52 -4.51 2.49
CA GLU A 283 18.01 -5.45 3.50
C GLU A 283 16.93 -6.50 3.77
N PRO A 284 17.33 -7.78 3.98
CA PRO A 284 16.35 -8.85 4.15
C PRO A 284 15.39 -8.59 5.32
N ILE A 285 14.09 -8.57 5.03
CA ILE A 285 13.03 -8.47 6.02
C ILE A 285 11.94 -9.49 5.68
N LEU A 286 11.58 -10.34 6.63
CA LEU A 286 10.72 -11.51 6.41
C LEU A 286 11.23 -12.42 5.26
N GLY A 287 12.54 -12.42 5.00
CA GLY A 287 13.18 -13.14 3.90
C GLY A 287 13.08 -12.47 2.52
N ALA A 288 12.42 -11.32 2.42
CA ALA A 288 12.31 -10.56 1.17
C ALA A 288 13.47 -9.56 1.01
N THR A 289 13.90 -9.37 -0.22
CA THR A 289 14.98 -8.44 -0.61
C THR A 289 14.53 -7.37 -1.60
N THR A 290 13.23 -7.24 -1.85
CA THR A 290 12.63 -6.20 -2.69
C THR A 290 11.32 -5.71 -2.07
N ILE A 291 10.89 -4.50 -2.41
CA ILE A 291 9.62 -3.94 -1.89
C ILE A 291 8.43 -4.85 -2.23
N ARG A 292 8.30 -5.28 -3.47
CA ARG A 292 7.20 -6.19 -3.87
C ARG A 292 7.28 -7.54 -3.14
N GLY A 293 8.50 -8.07 -3.00
CA GLY A 293 8.77 -9.28 -2.22
C GLY A 293 8.38 -9.14 -0.76
N PHE A 294 8.62 -7.97 -0.15
CA PHE A 294 8.20 -7.68 1.22
C PHE A 294 6.68 -7.80 1.40
N TYR A 295 5.88 -7.23 0.49
CA TYR A 295 4.42 -7.39 0.56
C TYR A 295 3.97 -8.84 0.37
N ALA A 296 4.63 -9.58 -0.52
CA ALA A 296 4.35 -11.02 -0.66
C ALA A 296 4.72 -11.79 0.61
N ALA A 297 5.86 -11.48 1.24
CA ALA A 297 6.27 -12.09 2.50
C ALA A 297 5.31 -11.77 3.66
N VAL A 298 4.78 -10.53 3.72
CA VAL A 298 3.70 -10.15 4.65
C VAL A 298 2.46 -11.00 4.42
N ALA A 299 2.01 -11.15 3.16
CA ALA A 299 0.85 -11.98 2.83
C ALA A 299 1.08 -13.46 3.16
N ALA A 300 2.26 -13.99 2.86
CA ALA A 300 2.63 -15.37 3.18
C ALA A 300 2.68 -15.61 4.71
N ASP A 301 3.21 -14.67 5.48
CA ASP A 301 3.23 -14.73 6.95
C ASP A 301 1.80 -14.70 7.53
N LEU A 302 0.92 -13.85 6.99
CA LEU A 302 -0.50 -13.85 7.38
C LEU A 302 -1.19 -15.17 7.04
N LYS A 303 -0.93 -15.73 5.86
CA LYS A 303 -1.45 -17.03 5.45
C LYS A 303 -1.00 -18.15 6.41
N GLN A 304 0.28 -18.18 6.78
CA GLN A 304 0.82 -19.18 7.71
C GLN A 304 0.17 -19.09 9.09
N LYS A 305 -0.23 -17.88 9.51
CA LYS A 305 -0.97 -17.63 10.76
C LYS A 305 -2.47 -17.93 10.68
N GLY A 306 -2.97 -18.32 9.50
CA GLY A 306 -4.36 -18.67 9.29
C GLY A 306 -5.31 -17.49 9.00
N TYR A 307 -4.72 -16.35 8.63
CA TYR A 307 -5.48 -15.13 8.29
C TYR A 307 -5.81 -15.01 6.80
#